data_147f4a65d648cfa9a6a2bafecd087fdc
#
_entry.id   147f4a65d648cfa9a6a2bafecd087fdc
#
_cell.length_a   1.000
_cell.length_b   1.000
_cell.length_c   1.000
_cell.angle_alpha   90.00
_cell.angle_beta   90.00
_cell.angle_gamma   90.00
#
_symmetry.space_group_name_H-M   'P 1'
#
loop_
_entity.id
_entity.type
_entity.pdbx_description
1 polymer ?
#
loop_
_entity_poly.entity_id
_entity_poly.type
_entity_poly.pdbx_seq_one_letter_code
_entity_poly.pdbx_strand_id
1 'polypeptide(L)'
;MGRLIVTRTNISKTPYVLTESGNPVYSYEELCYYMKTRTALWVEEKVFEGLTEKMKEWGVSVEALTGCTAVDAARRIFASGNYFRKDEAEQYRIYMEECADSEDITILKDKGDLYLSYGKIRKAYEFYWRAASHMNGDETPEWKASLYHNFGIVCCRFFYWKEAKNWFALAIDAKDTEESRIGLELVLDMEQKGWTSDGTSVSDKKLMEKQLEFVREIG
;
A
#
# COMPACT_ATOMS: atom_id res chain seq x y z
N MET A 1 3.27 -2.33 18.35
CA MET A 1 4.15 -1.50 19.21
C MET A 1 4.78 -0.41 18.36
N GLY A 2 4.53 0.87 18.68
CA GLY A 2 5.17 2.00 18.01
C GLY A 2 6.67 2.01 18.29
N ARG A 3 7.49 2.22 17.26
CA ARG A 3 8.94 2.37 17.42
C ARG A 3 9.23 3.83 17.80
N LEU A 4 10.01 4.05 18.84
CA LEU A 4 10.45 5.39 19.19
C LEU A 4 11.47 5.87 18.15
N ILE A 5 11.18 6.99 17.51
CA ILE A 5 12.10 7.67 16.60
C ILE A 5 12.75 8.82 17.38
N VAL A 6 14.08 8.76 17.50
CA VAL A 6 14.84 9.85 18.14
C VAL A 6 15.06 10.94 17.08
N THR A 7 14.48 12.12 17.30
CA THR A 7 14.64 13.27 16.41
C THR A 7 15.82 14.14 16.89
N ARG A 8 16.60 14.63 15.92
CA ARG A 8 17.65 15.67 16.12
C ARG A 8 17.24 17.01 15.51
N THR A 9 16.20 16.98 14.69
CA THR A 9 15.60 18.14 14.04
C THR A 9 14.38 18.63 14.82
N ASN A 10 13.83 19.78 14.43
CA ASN A 10 12.61 20.30 15.04
C ASN A 10 11.41 19.42 14.74
N ILE A 11 10.50 19.32 15.69
CA ILE A 11 9.21 18.66 15.53
C ILE A 11 8.14 19.72 15.28
N SER A 12 7.42 19.60 14.18
CA SER A 12 6.31 20.51 13.86
C SER A 12 5.09 20.24 14.73
N LYS A 13 4.34 21.29 15.02
CA LYS A 13 3.01 21.15 15.67
C LYS A 13 1.95 20.57 14.73
N THR A 14 2.07 20.86 13.43
CA THR A 14 1.21 20.36 12.37
C THR A 14 2.01 19.43 11.47
N PRO A 15 1.49 18.25 11.10
CA PRO A 15 2.20 17.33 10.22
C PRO A 15 2.24 17.81 8.77
N TYR A 16 3.19 17.29 8.02
CA TYR A 16 3.02 17.11 6.59
C TYR A 16 2.30 15.77 6.36
N VAL A 17 1.27 15.76 5.53
CA VAL A 17 0.50 14.54 5.24
C VAL A 17 0.90 14.05 3.86
N LEU A 18 1.44 12.84 3.80
CA LEU A 18 1.80 12.17 2.54
C LEU A 18 0.54 11.84 1.76
N THR A 19 0.51 12.18 0.48
CA THR A 19 -0.73 12.17 -0.34
C THR A 19 -1.24 10.75 -0.59
N GLU A 20 -0.34 9.83 -0.93
CA GLU A 20 -0.73 8.48 -1.30
C GLU A 20 -1.16 7.62 -0.11
N SER A 21 -0.41 7.67 0.98
CA SER A 21 -0.73 6.90 2.19
C SER A 21 -1.70 7.62 3.13
N GLY A 22 -1.71 8.94 3.13
CA GLY A 22 -2.36 9.76 4.16
C GLY A 22 -1.58 9.77 5.47
N ASN A 23 -0.31 9.32 5.48
CA ASN A 23 0.48 9.21 6.70
C ASN A 23 0.98 10.59 7.14
N PRO A 24 0.70 11.03 8.39
CA PRO A 24 1.25 12.27 8.91
C PRO A 24 2.70 12.08 9.33
N VAL A 25 3.57 13.04 8.99
CA VAL A 25 4.96 13.12 9.44
C VAL A 25 5.24 14.48 10.07
N TYR A 26 5.90 14.49 11.22
CA TYR A 26 6.09 15.67 12.06
C TYR A 26 7.55 16.14 12.10
N SER A 27 8.49 15.34 11.59
CA SER A 27 9.91 15.64 11.58
C SER A 27 10.61 15.05 10.35
N TYR A 28 11.81 15.56 10.09
CA TYR A 28 12.69 15.04 9.05
C TYR A 28 13.01 13.55 9.26
N GLU A 29 13.26 13.14 10.49
CA GLU A 29 13.60 11.76 10.81
C GLU A 29 12.40 10.83 10.61
N GLU A 30 11.17 11.27 10.93
CA GLU A 30 9.96 10.49 10.63
C GLU A 30 9.75 10.34 9.13
N LEU A 31 9.98 11.38 8.34
CA LEU A 31 9.93 11.31 6.89
C LEU A 31 10.95 10.29 6.35
N CYS A 32 12.21 10.39 6.78
CA CYS A 32 13.26 9.45 6.38
C CYS A 32 12.94 8.01 6.81
N TYR A 33 12.41 7.82 8.03
CA TYR A 33 11.97 6.51 8.51
C TYR A 33 10.83 5.95 7.65
N TYR A 34 9.85 6.78 7.28
CA TYR A 34 8.78 6.39 6.38
C TYR A 34 9.34 5.95 5.02
N MET A 35 10.18 6.76 4.41
CA MET A 35 10.82 6.45 3.12
C MET A 35 11.57 5.11 3.17
N LYS A 36 12.28 4.84 4.27
CA LYS A 36 13.03 3.61 4.50
C LYS A 36 12.13 2.39 4.67
N THR A 37 11.03 2.52 5.42
CA THR A 37 10.19 1.38 5.82
C THR A 37 8.97 1.18 4.92
N ARG A 38 8.68 2.14 4.05
CA ARG A 38 7.54 2.19 3.15
C ARG A 38 7.96 2.61 1.74
N THR A 39 9.13 2.15 1.31
CA THR A 39 9.74 2.53 0.02
C THR A 39 8.77 2.31 -1.14
N ALA A 40 8.07 1.18 -1.16
CA ALA A 40 7.11 0.85 -2.20
C ALA A 40 5.90 1.81 -2.26
N LEU A 41 5.52 2.46 -1.14
CA LEU A 41 4.53 3.55 -1.15
C LEU A 41 5.16 4.90 -1.48
N TRP A 42 6.37 5.16 -0.98
CA TRP A 42 7.04 6.42 -1.27
C TRP A 42 7.20 6.67 -2.76
N VAL A 43 7.56 5.65 -3.53
CA VAL A 43 7.74 5.77 -4.98
C VAL A 43 6.44 6.10 -5.74
N GLU A 44 5.30 5.90 -5.14
CA GLU A 44 3.98 6.27 -5.68
C GLU A 44 3.60 7.74 -5.37
N GLU A 45 4.33 8.42 -4.45
CA GLU A 45 4.05 9.83 -4.15
C GLU A 45 4.35 10.71 -5.36
N LYS A 46 3.38 11.54 -5.73
CA LYS A 46 3.45 12.40 -6.92
C LYS A 46 3.43 13.89 -6.58
N VAL A 47 3.04 14.23 -5.36
CA VAL A 47 2.81 15.61 -4.93
C VAL A 47 3.67 15.91 -3.71
N PHE A 48 4.61 16.86 -3.88
CA PHE A 48 5.52 17.33 -2.82
C PHE A 48 5.29 18.80 -2.49
N GLU A 49 4.10 19.32 -2.81
CA GLU A 49 3.73 20.70 -2.52
C GLU A 49 3.76 20.95 -1.00
N GLY A 50 4.43 22.04 -0.59
CA GLY A 50 4.58 22.39 0.83
C GLY A 50 5.62 21.56 1.58
N LEU A 51 6.19 20.49 1.02
CA LEU A 51 7.20 19.68 1.71
C LEU A 51 8.52 20.44 1.87
N THR A 52 8.89 21.25 0.88
CA THR A 52 10.11 22.10 0.97
C THR A 52 10.04 23.07 2.15
N GLU A 53 8.88 23.72 2.34
CA GLU A 53 8.62 24.64 3.45
C GLU A 53 8.60 23.88 4.79
N LYS A 54 8.01 22.71 4.81
CA LYS A 54 7.95 21.85 5.99
C LYS A 54 9.35 21.36 6.40
N MET A 55 10.20 21.02 5.44
CA MET A 55 11.62 20.69 5.70
C MET A 55 12.37 21.85 6.36
N LYS A 56 12.13 23.09 5.90
CA LYS A 56 12.71 24.29 6.54
C LYS A 56 12.20 24.48 7.97
N GLU A 57 10.92 24.25 8.23
CA GLU A 57 10.34 24.28 9.59
C GLU A 57 11.00 23.25 10.51
N TRP A 58 11.35 22.09 9.99
CA TRP A 58 12.13 21.06 10.71
C TRP A 58 13.62 21.42 10.89
N GLY A 59 14.08 22.53 10.30
CA GLY A 59 15.47 22.95 10.37
C GLY A 59 16.39 22.32 9.34
N VAL A 60 15.82 21.72 8.28
CA VAL A 60 16.58 21.09 7.20
C VAL A 60 16.39 21.88 5.91
N SER A 61 17.50 22.36 5.35
CA SER A 61 17.47 23.05 4.06
C SER A 61 17.54 22.03 2.92
N VAL A 62 16.55 22.05 2.02
CA VAL A 62 16.46 21.20 0.85
C VAL A 62 16.20 22.03 -0.40
N GLU A 63 16.69 21.59 -1.55
CA GLU A 63 16.29 22.15 -2.84
C GLU A 63 14.79 21.97 -3.07
N ALA A 64 14.19 22.84 -3.93
CA ALA A 64 12.77 22.75 -4.24
C ALA A 64 12.36 21.35 -4.70
N LEU A 65 11.31 20.81 -4.07
CA LEU A 65 10.80 19.46 -4.34
C LEU A 65 9.62 19.45 -5.31
N THR A 66 9.05 20.61 -5.63
CA THR A 66 7.93 20.75 -6.56
C THR A 66 8.31 20.23 -7.95
N GLY A 67 7.48 19.35 -8.51
CA GLY A 67 7.70 18.76 -9.83
C GLY A 67 8.78 17.67 -9.89
N CYS A 68 9.32 17.25 -8.74
CA CYS A 68 10.21 16.10 -8.68
C CYS A 68 9.44 14.78 -8.83
N THR A 69 10.11 13.73 -9.32
CA THR A 69 9.70 12.35 -9.07
C THR A 69 9.95 11.98 -7.61
N ALA A 70 9.32 10.92 -7.12
CA ALA A 70 9.56 10.43 -5.76
C ALA A 70 11.04 10.07 -5.51
N VAL A 71 11.70 9.50 -6.52
CA VAL A 71 13.13 9.13 -6.46
C VAL A 71 14.00 10.39 -6.38
N ASP A 72 13.73 11.41 -7.21
CA ASP A 72 14.47 12.67 -7.16
C ASP A 72 14.25 13.43 -5.85
N ALA A 73 13.00 13.45 -5.36
CA ALA A 73 12.68 14.04 -4.06
C ALA A 73 13.46 13.33 -2.94
N ALA A 74 13.48 12.00 -2.94
CA ALA A 74 14.25 11.21 -1.98
C ALA A 74 15.74 11.55 -2.03
N ARG A 75 16.33 11.62 -3.21
CA ARG A 75 17.74 11.99 -3.40
C ARG A 75 18.05 13.34 -2.77
N ARG A 76 17.22 14.36 -3.02
CA ARG A 76 17.40 15.70 -2.43
C ARG A 76 17.22 15.70 -0.91
N ILE A 77 16.23 14.99 -0.40
CA ILE A 77 15.95 14.84 1.04
C ILE A 77 17.11 14.13 1.74
N PHE A 78 17.65 13.05 1.19
CA PHE A 78 18.78 12.32 1.77
C PHE A 78 20.06 13.14 1.79
N ALA A 79 20.30 13.94 0.75
CA ALA A 79 21.46 14.81 0.67
C ALA A 79 21.38 16.01 1.64
N SER A 80 20.18 16.37 2.10
CA SER A 80 19.94 17.59 2.90
C SER A 80 20.13 17.41 4.40
N GLY A 81 20.22 16.19 4.89
CA GLY A 81 20.34 15.88 6.32
C GLY A 81 21.28 14.72 6.61
N ASN A 82 21.40 14.37 7.87
CA ASN A 82 22.34 13.36 8.36
C ASN A 82 21.65 12.08 8.87
N TYR A 83 20.46 11.77 8.36
CA TYR A 83 19.72 10.55 8.76
C TYR A 83 20.37 9.29 8.20
N PHE A 84 20.77 9.33 6.93
CA PHE A 84 21.45 8.25 6.24
C PHE A 84 22.95 8.53 6.10
N ARG A 85 23.78 7.50 6.15
CA ARG A 85 25.13 7.54 5.62
C ARG A 85 25.07 7.58 4.10
N LYS A 86 26.13 8.06 3.45
CA LYS A 86 26.17 8.20 1.98
C LYS A 86 25.96 6.87 1.25
N ASP A 87 26.61 5.81 1.72
CA ASP A 87 26.48 4.46 1.19
C ASP A 87 25.06 3.91 1.36
N GLU A 88 24.47 4.14 2.50
CA GLU A 88 23.08 3.73 2.81
C GLU A 88 22.06 4.50 1.96
N ALA A 89 22.24 5.81 1.82
CA ALA A 89 21.37 6.64 0.97
C ALA A 89 21.39 6.19 -0.49
N GLU A 90 22.56 5.82 -1.00
CA GLU A 90 22.70 5.31 -2.38
C GLU A 90 22.04 3.96 -2.57
N GLN A 91 22.16 3.03 -1.63
CA GLN A 91 21.46 1.75 -1.65
C GLN A 91 19.94 1.91 -1.67
N TYR A 92 19.40 2.83 -0.85
CA TYR A 92 17.96 3.13 -0.86
C TYR A 92 17.52 3.80 -2.16
N ARG A 93 18.34 4.66 -2.74
CA ARG A 93 18.03 5.26 -4.05
C ARG A 93 17.88 4.20 -5.13
N ILE A 94 18.83 3.27 -5.23
CA ILE A 94 18.78 2.16 -6.19
C ILE A 94 17.50 1.33 -5.97
N TYR A 95 17.23 0.95 -4.74
CA TYR A 95 16.02 0.19 -4.42
C TYR A 95 14.72 0.94 -4.75
N MET A 96 14.69 2.27 -4.57
CA MET A 96 13.54 3.09 -4.98
C MET A 96 13.36 3.09 -6.50
N GLU A 97 14.44 3.16 -7.27
CA GLU A 97 14.39 3.06 -8.74
C GLU A 97 13.86 1.69 -9.19
N GLU A 98 14.30 0.62 -8.54
CA GLU A 98 13.78 -0.73 -8.78
C GLU A 98 12.29 -0.85 -8.46
N CYS A 99 11.83 -0.18 -7.42
CA CYS A 99 10.41 -0.20 -7.01
C CYS A 99 9.50 0.67 -7.88
N ALA A 100 10.00 1.75 -8.51
CA ALA A 100 9.17 2.79 -9.10
C ALA A 100 8.19 2.24 -10.16
N ASP A 101 8.67 1.72 -11.25
CA ASP A 101 7.83 1.19 -12.35
C ASP A 101 7.91 -0.34 -12.44
N SER A 102 8.05 -1.01 -11.31
CA SER A 102 8.27 -2.45 -11.26
C SER A 102 7.03 -3.26 -11.61
N GLU A 103 7.22 -4.28 -12.45
CA GLU A 103 6.26 -5.37 -12.69
C GLU A 103 6.68 -6.65 -11.94
N ASP A 104 7.68 -6.58 -11.07
CA ASP A 104 8.05 -7.70 -10.18
C ASP A 104 6.89 -8.02 -9.23
N ILE A 105 6.46 -9.27 -9.23
CA ILE A 105 5.28 -9.71 -8.47
C ILE A 105 5.43 -9.54 -6.96
N THR A 106 6.66 -9.61 -6.45
CA THR A 106 6.92 -9.41 -5.01
C THR A 106 6.75 -7.93 -4.66
N ILE A 107 7.30 -7.03 -5.47
CA ILE A 107 7.15 -5.58 -5.30
C ILE A 107 5.68 -5.17 -5.46
N LEU A 108 4.99 -5.71 -6.45
CA LEU A 108 3.55 -5.45 -6.65
C LEU A 108 2.73 -5.91 -5.44
N LYS A 109 2.99 -7.12 -4.93
CA LYS A 109 2.32 -7.62 -3.73
C LYS A 109 2.61 -6.75 -2.52
N ASP A 110 3.87 -6.36 -2.30
CA ASP A 110 4.27 -5.49 -1.18
C ASP A 110 3.56 -4.12 -1.26
N LYS A 111 3.43 -3.53 -2.45
CA LYS A 111 2.61 -2.33 -2.66
C LYS A 111 1.15 -2.58 -2.27
N GLY A 112 0.56 -3.69 -2.71
CA GLY A 112 -0.79 -4.10 -2.35
C GLY A 112 -0.97 -4.23 -0.83
N ASP A 113 -0.07 -4.91 -0.14
CA ASP A 113 -0.09 -5.12 1.31
C ASP A 113 -0.02 -3.77 2.06
N LEU A 114 0.85 -2.87 1.62
CA LEU A 114 0.97 -1.54 2.20
C LEU A 114 -0.31 -0.72 1.97
N TYR A 115 -0.85 -0.66 0.76
CA TYR A 115 -2.10 0.07 0.50
C TYR A 115 -3.27 -0.52 1.28
N LEU A 116 -3.36 -1.84 1.44
CA LEU A 116 -4.37 -2.49 2.25
C LEU A 116 -4.25 -2.06 3.72
N SER A 117 -3.03 -2.02 4.28
CA SER A 117 -2.77 -1.58 5.65
C SER A 117 -3.16 -0.12 5.92
N TYR A 118 -3.12 0.73 4.89
CA TYR A 118 -3.56 2.13 4.94
C TYR A 118 -5.04 2.32 4.55
N GLY A 119 -5.78 1.23 4.34
CA GLY A 119 -7.21 1.29 3.97
C GLY A 119 -7.47 1.84 2.56
N LYS A 120 -6.45 1.91 1.70
CA LYS A 120 -6.55 2.35 0.30
C LYS A 120 -6.95 1.16 -0.59
N ILE A 121 -8.16 0.66 -0.38
CA ILE A 121 -8.62 -0.64 -0.88
C ILE A 121 -8.56 -0.75 -2.41
N ARG A 122 -8.91 0.34 -3.15
CA ARG A 122 -8.85 0.35 -4.61
C ARG A 122 -7.42 0.12 -5.12
N LYS A 123 -6.44 0.83 -4.57
CA LYS A 123 -5.04 0.65 -4.96
C LYS A 123 -4.49 -0.72 -4.56
N ALA A 124 -4.88 -1.23 -3.39
CA ALA A 124 -4.53 -2.60 -2.98
C ALA A 124 -5.05 -3.63 -3.99
N TYR A 125 -6.31 -3.48 -4.44
CA TYR A 125 -6.89 -4.33 -5.47
C TYR A 125 -6.10 -4.29 -6.78
N GLU A 126 -5.77 -3.09 -7.27
CA GLU A 126 -5.01 -2.89 -8.51
C GLU A 126 -3.66 -3.61 -8.46
N PHE A 127 -2.90 -3.43 -7.38
CA PHE A 127 -1.59 -4.05 -7.22
C PHE A 127 -1.66 -5.57 -7.05
N TYR A 128 -2.62 -6.10 -6.31
CA TYR A 128 -2.80 -7.55 -6.20
C TYR A 128 -3.25 -8.17 -7.53
N TRP A 129 -4.10 -7.47 -8.28
CA TRP A 129 -4.48 -7.91 -9.61
C TRP A 129 -3.28 -8.00 -10.55
N ARG A 130 -2.44 -6.97 -10.59
CA ARG A 130 -1.20 -6.97 -11.36
C ARG A 130 -0.28 -8.11 -10.92
N ALA A 131 -0.03 -8.26 -9.62
CA ALA A 131 0.78 -9.35 -9.09
C ALA A 131 0.25 -10.72 -9.52
N ALA A 132 -1.07 -10.98 -9.37
CA ALA A 132 -1.69 -12.23 -9.77
C ALA A 132 -1.62 -12.47 -11.29
N SER A 133 -1.72 -11.40 -12.11
CA SER A 133 -1.67 -11.49 -13.57
C SER A 133 -0.28 -11.79 -14.12
N HIS A 134 0.77 -11.49 -13.36
CA HIS A 134 2.18 -11.71 -13.77
C HIS A 134 2.80 -12.96 -13.14
N MET A 135 2.02 -13.74 -12.39
CA MET A 135 2.49 -15.03 -11.86
C MET A 135 2.85 -16.00 -12.98
N ASN A 136 3.95 -16.72 -12.81
CA ASN A 136 4.45 -17.69 -13.77
C ASN A 136 4.35 -19.15 -13.32
N GLY A 137 3.92 -19.37 -12.07
CA GLY A 137 3.74 -20.69 -11.47
C GLY A 137 4.87 -21.14 -10.55
N ASP A 138 6.02 -20.44 -10.56
CA ASP A 138 7.20 -20.80 -9.76
C ASP A 138 7.14 -20.29 -8.32
N GLU A 139 6.10 -19.51 -7.96
CA GLU A 139 5.95 -18.92 -6.65
C GLU A 139 5.72 -19.98 -5.58
N THR A 140 6.27 -19.74 -4.38
CA THR A 140 6.08 -20.66 -3.25
C THR A 140 4.62 -20.74 -2.81
N PRO A 141 4.17 -21.88 -2.26
CA PRO A 141 2.82 -22.02 -1.73
C PRO A 141 2.48 -20.93 -0.69
N GLU A 142 3.44 -20.55 0.15
CA GLU A 142 3.30 -19.50 1.16
C GLU A 142 3.02 -18.14 0.54
N TRP A 143 3.75 -17.78 -0.50
CA TRP A 143 3.60 -16.52 -1.20
C TRP A 143 2.23 -16.44 -1.90
N LYS A 144 1.85 -17.51 -2.62
CA LYS A 144 0.53 -17.64 -3.27
C LYS A 144 -0.60 -17.50 -2.26
N ALA A 145 -0.54 -18.26 -1.17
CA ALA A 145 -1.56 -18.23 -0.14
C ALA A 145 -1.71 -16.82 0.46
N SER A 146 -0.59 -16.13 0.74
CA SER A 146 -0.60 -14.76 1.26
C SER A 146 -1.21 -13.77 0.28
N LEU A 147 -0.86 -13.84 -1.02
CA LEU A 147 -1.45 -13.00 -2.06
C LEU A 147 -2.95 -13.21 -2.16
N TYR A 148 -3.38 -14.47 -2.30
CA TYR A 148 -4.79 -14.82 -2.48
C TYR A 148 -5.63 -14.48 -1.25
N HIS A 149 -5.10 -14.71 -0.05
CA HIS A 149 -5.77 -14.32 1.20
C HIS A 149 -6.02 -12.80 1.25
N ASN A 150 -4.98 -12.00 1.03
CA ASN A 150 -5.10 -10.54 1.06
C ASN A 150 -6.00 -10.01 -0.05
N PHE A 151 -5.98 -10.64 -1.22
CA PHE A 151 -6.89 -10.29 -2.31
C PHE A 151 -8.36 -10.65 -1.95
N GLY A 152 -8.58 -11.78 -1.27
CA GLY A 152 -9.88 -12.13 -0.70
C GLY A 152 -10.40 -11.07 0.28
N ILE A 153 -9.53 -10.57 1.17
CA ILE A 153 -9.87 -9.47 2.09
C ILE A 153 -10.28 -8.21 1.31
N VAL A 154 -9.53 -7.84 0.27
CA VAL A 154 -9.85 -6.68 -0.57
C VAL A 154 -11.21 -6.85 -1.24
N CYS A 155 -11.50 -8.03 -1.80
CA CYS A 155 -12.81 -8.32 -2.38
C CYS A 155 -13.94 -8.22 -1.36
N CYS A 156 -13.73 -8.67 -0.11
CA CYS A 156 -14.69 -8.48 0.99
C CYS A 156 -14.96 -6.99 1.25
N ARG A 157 -13.96 -6.13 1.19
CA ARG A 157 -14.12 -4.68 1.38
C ARG A 157 -14.94 -4.00 0.28
N PHE A 158 -15.03 -4.65 -0.90
CA PHE A 158 -15.90 -4.22 -2.00
C PHE A 158 -17.23 -4.98 -2.06
N PHE A 159 -17.48 -5.87 -1.10
CA PHE A 159 -18.68 -6.74 -1.08
C PHE A 159 -18.76 -7.69 -2.28
N TYR A 160 -17.63 -8.01 -2.89
CA TYR A 160 -17.48 -8.98 -3.98
C TYR A 160 -17.36 -10.40 -3.37
N TRP A 161 -18.47 -10.88 -2.79
CA TRP A 161 -18.47 -12.12 -2.00
C TRP A 161 -18.07 -13.34 -2.83
N LYS A 162 -18.52 -13.42 -4.07
CA LYS A 162 -18.20 -14.55 -4.97
C LYS A 162 -16.71 -14.59 -5.29
N GLU A 163 -16.12 -13.43 -5.61
CA GLU A 163 -14.70 -13.29 -5.88
C GLU A 163 -13.89 -13.56 -4.62
N ALA A 164 -14.30 -13.00 -3.48
CA ALA A 164 -13.64 -13.24 -2.20
C ALA A 164 -13.60 -14.71 -1.83
N LYS A 165 -14.72 -15.43 -2.03
CA LYS A 165 -14.81 -16.87 -1.83
C LYS A 165 -13.79 -17.64 -2.68
N ASN A 166 -13.69 -17.30 -3.97
CA ASN A 166 -12.73 -17.91 -4.87
C ASN A 166 -11.27 -17.65 -4.44
N TRP A 167 -10.96 -16.43 -4.03
CA TRP A 167 -9.61 -16.09 -3.59
C TRP A 167 -9.23 -16.79 -2.28
N PHE A 168 -10.12 -16.88 -1.30
CA PHE A 168 -9.86 -17.64 -0.07
C PHE A 168 -9.75 -19.14 -0.34
N ALA A 169 -10.54 -19.71 -1.27
CA ALA A 169 -10.41 -21.10 -1.67
C ALA A 169 -9.04 -21.38 -2.32
N LEU A 170 -8.58 -20.50 -3.22
CA LEU A 170 -7.23 -20.58 -3.80
C LEU A 170 -6.12 -20.44 -2.75
N ALA A 171 -6.34 -19.59 -1.74
CA ALA A 171 -5.38 -19.44 -0.64
C ALA A 171 -5.24 -20.74 0.17
N ILE A 172 -6.35 -21.40 0.47
CA ILE A 172 -6.39 -22.68 1.19
C ILE A 172 -5.75 -23.80 0.35
N ASP A 173 -6.03 -23.83 -0.97
CA ASP A 173 -5.45 -24.82 -1.88
C ASP A 173 -3.93 -24.65 -2.00
N ALA A 174 -3.44 -23.42 -2.04
CA ALA A 174 -2.00 -23.14 -2.06
C ALA A 174 -1.31 -23.50 -0.74
N LYS A 175 -1.89 -23.08 0.38
CA LYS A 175 -1.46 -23.42 1.74
C LYS A 175 -2.62 -23.24 2.70
N ASP A 176 -3.07 -24.33 3.29
CA ASP A 176 -4.15 -24.32 4.27
C ASP A 176 -3.75 -23.58 5.55
N THR A 177 -4.38 -22.43 5.80
CA THR A 177 -4.18 -21.60 7.00
C THR A 177 -5.54 -21.34 7.68
N GLU A 178 -5.49 -21.19 9.01
CA GLU A 178 -6.69 -20.89 9.79
C GLU A 178 -7.35 -19.58 9.38
N GLU A 179 -6.53 -18.56 9.11
CA GLU A 179 -7.02 -17.23 8.70
C GLU A 179 -7.80 -17.30 7.37
N SER A 180 -7.32 -18.08 6.40
CA SER A 180 -8.01 -18.23 5.11
C SER A 180 -9.29 -19.04 5.24
N ARG A 181 -9.33 -20.04 6.12
CA ARG A 181 -10.57 -20.80 6.43
C ARG A 181 -11.60 -19.89 7.09
N ILE A 182 -11.23 -19.10 8.09
CA ILE A 182 -12.11 -18.12 8.73
C ILE A 182 -12.62 -17.11 7.69
N GLY A 183 -11.73 -16.60 6.81
CA GLY A 183 -12.12 -15.71 5.72
C GLY A 183 -13.19 -16.32 4.82
N LEU A 184 -13.01 -17.57 4.42
CA LEU A 184 -13.96 -18.30 3.59
C LEU A 184 -15.32 -18.51 4.30
N GLU A 185 -15.32 -18.91 5.57
CA GLU A 185 -16.53 -19.08 6.36
C GLU A 185 -17.34 -17.78 6.49
N LEU A 186 -16.64 -16.67 6.78
CA LEU A 186 -17.27 -15.35 6.87
C LEU A 186 -17.92 -14.94 5.55
N VAL A 187 -17.25 -15.18 4.42
CA VAL A 187 -17.78 -14.85 3.09
C VAL A 187 -19.01 -15.71 2.76
N LEU A 188 -19.00 -17.00 3.08
CA LEU A 188 -20.15 -17.87 2.88
C LEU A 188 -21.36 -17.41 3.71
N ASP A 189 -21.14 -17.00 4.95
CA ASP A 189 -22.19 -16.45 5.82
C ASP A 189 -22.75 -15.13 5.26
N MET A 190 -21.87 -14.23 4.77
CA MET A 190 -22.29 -12.96 4.15
C MET A 190 -23.04 -13.17 2.82
N GLU A 191 -22.58 -14.09 1.99
CA GLU A 191 -23.26 -14.44 0.74
C GLU A 191 -24.69 -14.96 1.01
N GLN A 192 -24.86 -15.80 2.03
CA GLN A 192 -26.19 -16.31 2.43
C GLN A 192 -27.10 -15.22 2.99
N LYS A 193 -26.57 -14.28 3.75
CA LYS A 193 -27.33 -13.18 4.38
C LYS A 193 -27.58 -12.02 3.42
N GLY A 194 -26.92 -11.99 2.25
CA GLY A 194 -27.03 -10.90 1.27
C GLY A 194 -26.61 -9.53 1.82
N TRP A 195 -25.63 -9.49 2.72
CA TRP A 195 -25.21 -8.27 3.41
C TRP A 195 -24.41 -7.33 2.52
N THR A 196 -24.59 -6.03 2.78
CA THR A 196 -23.83 -4.92 2.20
C THR A 196 -23.09 -4.14 3.30
N SER A 197 -22.33 -3.09 2.89
CA SER A 197 -21.55 -2.22 3.78
C SER A 197 -22.32 -1.61 4.94
N ASP A 198 -23.60 -1.39 4.75
CA ASP A 198 -24.53 -0.77 5.72
C ASP A 198 -25.36 -1.81 6.49
N GLY A 199 -25.05 -3.09 6.35
CA GLY A 199 -25.77 -4.17 7.04
C GLY A 199 -27.14 -4.49 6.44
N THR A 200 -27.49 -3.89 5.30
CA THR A 200 -28.76 -4.15 4.62
C THR A 200 -28.61 -5.25 3.58
N SER A 201 -29.64 -6.07 3.42
CA SER A 201 -29.72 -7.07 2.35
C SER A 201 -29.84 -6.39 0.99
N VAL A 202 -29.00 -6.76 0.02
CA VAL A 202 -29.12 -6.28 -1.36
C VAL A 202 -29.47 -7.43 -2.30
N SER A 203 -30.26 -7.10 -3.33
CA SER A 203 -30.45 -8.00 -4.47
C SER A 203 -29.14 -8.15 -5.28
N ASP A 204 -28.92 -9.35 -5.85
CA ASP A 204 -27.79 -9.64 -6.75
C ASP A 204 -27.60 -8.57 -7.84
N LYS A 205 -28.70 -7.94 -8.27
CA LYS A 205 -28.67 -6.87 -9.28
C LYS A 205 -27.93 -5.62 -8.81
N LYS A 206 -28.15 -5.17 -7.57
CA LYS A 206 -27.44 -4.00 -7.00
C LYS A 206 -25.96 -4.29 -6.76
N LEU A 207 -25.63 -5.51 -6.39
CA LEU A 207 -24.24 -5.94 -6.22
C LEU A 207 -23.52 -5.95 -7.56
N MET A 208 -24.16 -6.47 -8.60
CA MET A 208 -23.66 -6.52 -9.97
C MET A 208 -23.51 -5.11 -10.58
N GLU A 209 -24.42 -4.18 -10.29
CA GLU A 209 -24.31 -2.77 -10.70
C GLU A 209 -23.07 -2.11 -10.07
N LYS A 210 -22.81 -2.33 -8.79
CA LYS A 210 -21.61 -1.82 -8.10
C LYS A 210 -20.31 -2.47 -8.63
N GLN A 211 -20.34 -3.75 -8.99
CA GLN A 211 -19.21 -4.43 -9.64
C GLN A 211 -18.89 -3.82 -11.01
N LEU A 212 -19.91 -3.56 -11.82
CA LEU A 212 -19.75 -2.93 -13.13
C LEU A 212 -19.26 -1.48 -13.04
N GLU A 213 -19.75 -0.72 -12.05
CA GLU A 213 -19.29 0.64 -11.77
C GLU A 213 -17.81 0.65 -11.38
N PHE A 214 -17.39 -0.26 -10.52
CA PHE A 214 -15.99 -0.41 -10.11
C PHE A 214 -15.08 -0.79 -11.29
N VAL A 215 -15.47 -1.75 -12.14
CA VAL A 215 -14.71 -2.14 -13.33
C VAL A 215 -14.55 -0.96 -14.30
N ARG A 216 -15.57 -0.09 -14.44
CA ARG A 216 -15.50 1.12 -15.27
C ARG A 216 -14.59 2.21 -14.69
N GLU A 217 -14.45 2.25 -13.37
CA GLU A 217 -13.59 3.23 -12.71
C GLU A 217 -12.10 2.83 -12.68
N ILE A 218 -11.80 1.52 -12.86
CA ILE A 218 -10.42 1.00 -12.92
C ILE A 218 -9.90 0.95 -14.37
N GLY A 219 -10.77 0.81 -15.37
CA GLY A 219 -10.44 0.78 -16.80
C GLY A 219 -10.35 2.17 -17.40
#